data_bdddfc94b96f053e8c180af478388cf0
#
_entry.id   bdddfc94b96f053e8c180af478388cf0
#
_cell.length_a   1.000
_cell.length_b   1.000
_cell.length_c   1.000
_cell.angle_alpha   90.00
_cell.angle_beta   90.00
_cell.angle_gamma   90.00
#
_symmetry.space_group_name_H-M   'P 1'
#
loop_
_entity.id
_entity.type
_entity.pdbx_description
1 polymer ?
#
loop_
_entity_poly.entity_id
_entity_poly.type
_entity_poly.pdbx_seq_one_letter_code
_entity_poly.pdbx_strand_id
1 'polypeptide(L)' 'SMEVGDSIVTTSGFYGVIIDMTEEDVIVEFGNNKNCRIPMRKQAIAEVEKAEQASA' A
#
# COMPACT_ATOMS: atom_id res chain seq x y z
N SER A 1 -1.92 9.88 -6.79
CA SER A 1 -2.46 9.77 -5.44
C SER A 1 -2.79 8.33 -5.11
N MET A 2 -2.72 8.02 -3.82
CA MET A 2 -2.95 6.66 -3.34
C MET A 2 -4.42 6.35 -3.18
N GLU A 3 -4.78 5.09 -3.45
CA GLU A 3 -6.14 4.62 -3.25
C GLU A 3 -6.11 3.19 -2.75
N VAL A 4 -7.19 2.79 -2.10
CA VAL A 4 -7.34 1.40 -1.67
C VAL A 4 -7.25 0.49 -2.88
N GLY A 5 -6.48 -0.58 -2.77
CA GLY A 5 -6.27 -1.51 -3.87
C GLY A 5 -4.97 -1.30 -4.62
N ASP A 6 -4.32 -0.16 -4.39
CA ASP A 6 -3.05 0.12 -5.07
C ASP A 6 -1.92 -0.70 -4.45
N SER A 7 -1.00 -1.13 -5.30
CA SER A 7 0.23 -1.78 -4.85
C SER A 7 1.23 -0.71 -4.47
N ILE A 8 1.99 -0.95 -3.42
CA ILE A 8 2.99 0.03 -2.98
C ILE A 8 4.29 -0.65 -2.61
N VAL A 9 5.34 0.16 -2.59
CA VAL A 9 6.64 -0.24 -2.08
C VAL A 9 7.01 0.77 -1.00
N THR A 10 7.36 0.28 0.17
CA THR A 10 7.75 1.16 1.27
C THR A 10 9.18 1.65 1.09
N THR A 11 9.55 2.64 1.89
CA THR A 11 10.91 3.16 1.85
C THR A 11 11.93 2.11 2.28
N SER A 12 11.49 1.10 3.01
CA SER A 12 12.37 0.00 3.42
C SER A 12 12.41 -1.13 2.40
N GLY A 13 11.66 -1.00 1.31
CA GLY A 13 11.69 -2.00 0.25
C GLY A 13 10.67 -3.12 0.36
N PHE A 14 9.68 -2.97 1.21
CA PHE A 14 8.62 -3.97 1.33
C PHE A 14 7.49 -3.68 0.34
N TYR A 15 6.96 -4.73 -0.26
CA TYR A 15 5.86 -4.65 -1.22
C TYR A 15 4.56 -5.01 -0.53
N GLY A 16 3.51 -4.25 -0.82
CA GLY A 16 2.20 -4.55 -0.24
C GLY A 16 1.08 -3.90 -1.02
N VAL A 17 -0.13 -4.07 -0.51
CA VAL A 17 -1.34 -3.53 -1.12
C VAL A 17 -2.10 -2.74 -0.07
N ILE A 18 -2.56 -1.54 -0.43
CA ILE A 18 -3.34 -0.70 0.48
C ILE A 18 -4.73 -1.31 0.62
N ILE A 19 -5.14 -1.59 1.86
CA ILE A 19 -6.46 -2.14 2.11
C ILE A 19 -7.38 -1.15 2.80
N ASP A 20 -6.81 -0.08 3.37
CA ASP A 20 -7.60 0.98 3.99
C ASP A 20 -6.71 2.19 4.10
N MET A 21 -7.32 3.37 4.25
CA MET A 21 -6.54 4.58 4.40
C MET A 21 -7.34 5.68 5.04
N THR A 22 -6.61 6.59 5.69
CA THR A 22 -7.17 7.80 6.26
C THR A 22 -6.43 8.98 5.63
N GLU A 23 -6.60 10.17 6.19
CA GLU A 23 -5.92 11.33 5.65
C GLU A 23 -4.40 11.23 5.66
N GLU A 24 -3.85 10.65 6.71
CA GLU A 24 -2.41 10.62 6.90
C GLU A 24 -1.82 9.22 6.91
N ASP A 25 -2.66 8.21 7.10
CA ASP A 25 -2.18 6.85 7.30
C ASP A 25 -2.78 5.91 6.28
N VAL A 26 -2.10 4.78 6.08
CA VAL A 26 -2.62 3.69 5.26
C VAL A 26 -2.43 2.40 6.03
N ILE A 27 -3.31 1.43 5.77
CA ILE A 27 -3.13 0.08 6.26
C ILE A 27 -2.75 -0.76 5.06
N VAL A 28 -1.60 -1.42 5.16
CA VAL A 28 -1.03 -2.16 4.05
C VAL A 28 -0.95 -3.63 4.40
N GLU A 29 -1.38 -4.46 3.48
CA GLU A 29 -1.30 -5.91 3.60
C GLU A 29 -0.08 -6.39 2.83
N PHE A 30 0.77 -7.15 3.51
CA PHE A 30 2.01 -7.63 2.92
C PHE A 30 1.96 -9.11 2.65
N GLY A 31 2.58 -9.51 1.54
CA GLY A 31 2.76 -10.92 1.25
C GLY A 31 1.49 -11.68 0.97
N ASN A 32 0.43 -11.00 0.56
CA ASN A 32 -0.87 -11.62 0.29
C ASN A 32 -1.43 -12.37 1.51
N ASN A 33 -0.98 -11.99 2.68
CA ASN A 33 -1.40 -12.62 3.93
C ASN A 33 -2.34 -11.68 4.66
N LYS A 34 -3.58 -12.09 4.83
CA LYS A 34 -4.58 -11.25 5.47
C LYS A 34 -4.25 -10.93 6.91
N ASN A 35 -3.38 -11.71 7.53
CA ASN A 35 -2.98 -11.46 8.90
C ASN A 35 -1.80 -10.51 9.01
N CYS A 36 -1.25 -10.09 7.88
CA CYS A 36 -0.07 -9.24 7.88
C CYS A 36 -0.45 -7.83 7.42
N ARG A 37 -1.25 -7.16 8.24
CA ARG A 37 -1.75 -5.81 7.95
C ARG A 37 -1.10 -4.85 8.92
N ILE A 38 -0.43 -3.84 8.37
CA ILE A 38 0.34 -2.91 9.19
C ILE A 38 -0.07 -1.49 8.86
N PRO A 39 -0.52 -0.72 9.87
CA PRO A 39 -0.78 0.70 9.64
C PRO A 39 0.53 1.46 9.56
N MET A 40 0.61 2.42 8.64
CA MET A 40 1.81 3.22 8.50
C MET A 40 1.46 4.59 7.93
N ARG A 41 2.36 5.54 8.10
CA ARG A 41 2.19 6.86 7.53
C ARG A 41 2.37 6.81 6.03
N LYS A 42 1.64 7.65 5.31
CA LYS A 42 1.75 7.70 3.86
C LYS A 42 3.18 8.04 3.41
N GLN A 43 3.90 8.79 4.23
CA GLN A 43 5.27 9.16 3.88
C GLN A 43 6.22 7.97 3.90
N ALA A 44 5.81 6.84 4.47
CA ALA A 44 6.61 5.63 4.44
C ALA A 44 6.49 4.91 3.10
N ILE A 45 5.63 5.38 2.22
CA ILE A 45 5.43 4.78 0.90
C ILE A 45 6.39 5.45 -0.08
N ALA A 46 7.25 4.66 -0.70
CA ALA A 46 8.21 5.18 -1.67
C ALA A 46 7.63 5.21 -3.08
N GLU A 47 6.86 4.20 -3.44
CA GLU A 47 6.29 4.10 -4.77
C GLU A 47 4.88 3.56 -4.70
N VAL A 48 4.05 4.00 -5.64
CA VAL A 48 2.67 3.56 -5.74
C VAL A 48 2.42 3.10 -7.17
N GLU A 49 1.84 1.91 -7.31
CA GLU A 49 1.44 1.41 -8.61
C GLU A 49 -0.08 1.28 -8.60
N LYS A 50 -0.72 2.01 -9.47
CA LYS A 50 -2.18 2.04 -9.51
C LYS A 50 -2.74 0.70 -9.97
N ALA A 51 -3.79 0.26 -9.30
CA ALA A 51 -4.42 -1.01 -9.66
C ALA A 51 -4.91 -0.99 -11.11
N GLU A 52 -5.40 0.15 -11.57
CA GLU A 52 -5.89 0.26 -12.93
C GLU A 52 -4.79 0.08 -13.97
N GLN A 53 -3.59 0.53 -13.65
CA GLN A 53 -2.46 0.39 -14.55
C GLN A 53 -1.98 -1.04 -14.65
N ALA A 54 -2.17 -1.80 -13.58
CA ALA A 54 -1.72 -3.18 -13.56
C ALA A 54 -2.49 -4.04 -14.55
N SER A 55 -3.67 -3.62 -14.92
CA SER A 55 -4.51 -4.39 -15.83
C SER A 55 -4.23 -4.08 -17.31
N ALA A 56 -3.42 -3.09 -17.55
CA ALA A 56 -3.17 -2.66 -18.95
C ALA A 56 -2.10 -3.55 -19.65
#